data_338a573528ee0f94988a35e0f1a76824
#
_entry.id   338a573528ee0f94988a35e0f1a76824
#
_cell.length_a   1.000
_cell.length_b   1.000
_cell.length_c   1.000
_cell.angle_alpha   90.00
_cell.angle_beta   90.00
_cell.angle_gamma   90.00
#
_symmetry.space_group_name_H-M   'P 1'
#
loop_
_entity.id
_entity.type
_entity.pdbx_description
1 polymer ?
#
loop_
_entity_poly.entity_id
_entity_poly.type
_entity_poly.pdbx_seq_one_letter_code
_entity_poly.pdbx_strand_id
1 'polypeptide(L)'
;MKLGFGKAFGGASVVAGLAATLASCSSDFESTPPPARPSVTVDMLVGNWGLASYHKDSDRVRTEAAARAQCNKPYVISKGPSGGVMMYLADEPEAQELVVKAADGKTYIGPASDPPGGQLDREVVSFDNSEFVTQWVDPEVVSRYGTMVFARCMPK
;
A
#
# COMPACT_ATOMS: atom_id res chain seq x y z
N MET A 1 45.00 27.92 -66.72
CA MET A 1 44.58 27.97 -68.15
C MET A 1 43.08 27.91 -68.24
N LYS A 2 42.49 28.97 -68.82
CA LYS A 2 41.16 29.12 -69.45
C LYS A 2 39.93 28.82 -68.58
N LEU A 3 39.18 29.82 -68.13
CA LEU A 3 38.19 30.68 -68.78
C LEU A 3 37.02 29.97 -69.43
N GLY A 4 35.80 30.31 -68.99
CA GLY A 4 34.52 30.04 -69.62
C GLY A 4 33.38 30.52 -68.76
N PHE A 5 33.09 31.69 -68.73
CA PHE A 5 32.01 32.63 -68.98
C PHE A 5 30.74 32.00 -69.57
N GLY A 6 29.58 32.31 -68.94
CA GLY A 6 28.25 32.03 -69.49
C GLY A 6 27.15 32.63 -68.65
N LYS A 7 26.79 33.90 -69.01
CA LYS A 7 25.62 34.68 -68.56
C LYS A 7 24.29 33.97 -69.05
N ALA A 8 23.18 34.08 -68.29
CA ALA A 8 22.14 35.11 -68.47
C ALA A 8 20.82 34.67 -67.85
N PHE A 9 20.23 35.51 -67.06
CA PHE A 9 18.88 36.08 -67.10
C PHE A 9 17.64 35.25 -67.05
N GLY A 10 16.77 35.59 -66.10
CA GLY A 10 15.32 35.59 -66.18
C GLY A 10 14.68 35.06 -64.91
N GLY A 11 14.23 35.90 -64.05
CA GLY A 11 12.94 36.56 -64.03
C GLY A 11 12.10 35.99 -62.88
N ALA A 12 11.96 36.77 -61.85
CA ALA A 12 10.75 37.08 -61.05
C ALA A 12 9.74 35.98 -60.72
N SER A 13 9.53 35.68 -59.45
CA SER A 13 8.32 36.10 -58.73
C SER A 13 8.35 35.62 -57.28
N VAL A 14 8.28 36.58 -56.38
CA VAL A 14 8.11 36.41 -54.93
C VAL A 14 6.69 35.96 -54.68
N VAL A 15 6.53 34.88 -53.98
CA VAL A 15 5.34 34.60 -53.13
C VAL A 15 5.84 34.23 -51.76
N ALA A 16 5.79 35.16 -50.87
CA ALA A 16 6.03 34.94 -49.45
C ALA A 16 4.82 34.19 -48.87
N GLY A 17 4.98 32.87 -48.68
CA GLY A 17 4.08 32.05 -47.87
C GLY A 17 4.60 31.95 -46.46
N LEU A 18 4.08 32.76 -45.56
CA LEU A 18 4.29 32.61 -44.12
C LEU A 18 3.56 31.34 -43.66
N ALA A 19 4.25 30.21 -43.59
CA ALA A 19 3.75 29.03 -42.89
C ALA A 19 3.99 29.21 -41.38
N ALA A 20 2.97 29.70 -40.71
CA ALA A 20 2.92 29.66 -39.23
C ALA A 20 2.78 28.22 -38.79
N THR A 21 3.90 27.59 -38.37
CA THR A 21 3.91 26.33 -37.68
C THR A 21 3.39 26.57 -36.27
N LEU A 22 2.09 26.23 -36.04
CA LEU A 22 1.53 26.11 -34.72
C LEU A 22 2.17 24.87 -34.05
N ALA A 23 3.20 25.11 -33.25
CA ALA A 23 3.71 24.10 -32.34
C ALA A 23 2.63 23.83 -31.28
N SER A 24 1.85 22.78 -31.50
CA SER A 24 0.95 22.22 -30.48
C SER A 24 1.82 21.62 -29.39
N CYS A 25 2.01 22.35 -28.29
CA CYS A 25 2.48 21.77 -27.05
C CYS A 25 1.37 20.84 -26.54
N SER A 26 1.44 19.57 -26.88
CA SER A 26 0.71 18.52 -26.20
C SER A 26 1.33 18.39 -24.81
N SER A 27 0.73 19.01 -23.82
CA SER A 27 1.02 18.71 -22.42
C SER A 27 0.47 17.31 -22.17
N ASP A 28 1.33 16.32 -22.25
CA ASP A 28 1.05 14.99 -21.69
C ASP A 28 0.85 15.19 -20.19
N PHE A 29 -0.41 15.38 -19.79
CA PHE A 29 -0.81 15.19 -18.41
C PHE A 29 -0.66 13.69 -18.13
N GLU A 30 0.50 13.32 -17.63
CA GLU A 30 0.75 12.03 -17.05
C GLU A 30 -0.22 11.89 -15.86
N SER A 31 -1.33 11.20 -16.11
CA SER A 31 -2.33 10.91 -15.08
C SER A 31 -1.68 9.96 -14.09
N THR A 32 -1.18 10.51 -12.98
CA THR A 32 -0.76 9.69 -11.84
C THR A 32 -1.94 8.78 -11.46
N PRO A 33 -1.76 7.45 -11.45
CA PRO A 33 -2.82 6.54 -11.04
C PRO A 33 -3.36 6.96 -9.66
N PRO A 34 -4.67 6.90 -9.42
CA PRO A 34 -5.21 7.20 -8.11
C PRO A 34 -4.56 6.27 -7.07
N PRO A 35 -4.28 6.76 -5.85
CA PRO A 35 -3.66 5.95 -4.81
C PRO A 35 -4.48 4.69 -4.57
N ALA A 36 -3.78 3.56 -4.47
CA ALA A 36 -4.40 2.27 -4.19
C ALA A 36 -5.21 2.35 -2.89
N ARG A 37 -6.45 1.87 -2.91
CA ARG A 37 -7.29 1.81 -1.70
C ARG A 37 -7.04 0.49 -1.00
N PRO A 38 -6.88 0.48 0.34
CA PRO A 38 -6.75 -0.75 1.08
C PRO A 38 -8.03 -1.60 0.96
N SER A 39 -7.88 -2.91 0.86
CA SER A 39 -8.99 -3.86 0.85
C SER A 39 -9.66 -3.98 2.23
N VAL A 40 -8.97 -3.58 3.29
CA VAL A 40 -9.44 -3.57 4.69
C VAL A 40 -9.47 -2.14 5.19
N THR A 41 -10.53 -1.78 5.91
CA THR A 41 -10.70 -0.45 6.50
C THR A 41 -10.50 -0.49 8.02
N VAL A 42 -10.28 0.70 8.61
CA VAL A 42 -10.19 0.87 10.07
C VAL A 42 -11.41 0.29 10.79
N ASP A 43 -12.62 0.58 10.30
CA ASP A 43 -13.85 0.11 10.94
C ASP A 43 -14.00 -1.42 10.92
N MET A 44 -13.41 -2.09 9.92
CA MET A 44 -13.39 -3.55 9.84
C MET A 44 -12.44 -4.18 10.87
N LEU A 45 -11.37 -3.48 11.24
CA LEU A 45 -10.39 -3.93 12.22
C LEU A 45 -10.80 -3.68 13.66
N VAL A 46 -11.56 -2.62 13.93
CA VAL A 46 -11.99 -2.26 15.29
C VAL A 46 -12.83 -3.39 15.90
N GLY A 47 -12.47 -3.77 17.13
CA GLY A 47 -13.18 -4.81 17.88
C GLY A 47 -12.31 -5.59 18.84
N ASN A 48 -12.89 -6.66 19.37
CA ASN A 48 -12.22 -7.61 20.26
C ASN A 48 -11.81 -8.85 19.47
N TRP A 49 -10.56 -9.22 19.59
CA TRP A 49 -9.96 -10.31 18.82
C TRP A 49 -9.24 -11.30 19.73
N GLY A 50 -9.46 -12.58 19.54
CA GLY A 50 -8.54 -13.60 20.06
C GLY A 50 -7.29 -13.64 19.19
N LEU A 51 -6.12 -13.70 19.80
CA LEU A 51 -4.85 -13.63 19.08
C LEU A 51 -4.00 -14.87 19.34
N ALA A 52 -3.49 -15.46 18.26
CA ALA A 52 -2.47 -16.52 18.29
C ALA A 52 -1.55 -16.38 17.08
N SER A 53 -0.45 -17.13 17.05
CA SER A 53 0.46 -17.10 15.91
C SER A 53 1.04 -18.48 15.56
N TYR A 54 1.53 -18.62 14.33
CA TYR A 54 2.20 -19.82 13.85
C TYR A 54 3.43 -19.50 13.02
N HIS A 55 4.39 -20.44 12.99
CA HIS A 55 5.60 -20.37 12.15
C HIS A 55 5.56 -21.34 10.97
N LYS A 56 4.66 -22.30 10.98
CA LYS A 56 4.51 -23.31 9.93
C LYS A 56 3.07 -23.34 9.46
N ASP A 57 2.83 -23.28 8.18
CA ASP A 57 1.48 -23.28 7.59
C ASP A 57 0.64 -24.50 8.01
N SER A 58 1.29 -25.64 8.29
CA SER A 58 0.64 -26.82 8.83
C SER A 58 -0.06 -26.59 10.18
N ASP A 59 0.36 -25.55 10.91
CA ASP A 59 -0.19 -25.23 12.24
C ASP A 59 -1.36 -24.24 12.19
N ARG A 60 -1.69 -23.71 11.03
CA ARG A 60 -2.70 -22.65 10.85
C ARG A 60 -4.04 -23.02 11.49
N VAL A 61 -4.61 -24.16 11.15
CA VAL A 61 -5.95 -24.59 11.66
C VAL A 61 -5.96 -24.70 13.18
N ARG A 62 -4.91 -25.25 13.77
CA ARG A 62 -4.77 -25.33 15.23
C ARG A 62 -4.63 -23.93 15.85
N THR A 63 -3.92 -23.03 15.20
CA THR A 63 -3.72 -21.66 15.66
C THR A 63 -5.01 -20.84 15.60
N GLU A 64 -5.84 -21.02 14.58
CA GLU A 64 -7.17 -20.42 14.49
C GLU A 64 -8.05 -20.83 15.68
N ALA A 65 -8.05 -22.11 16.04
CA ALA A 65 -8.77 -22.58 17.21
C ALA A 65 -8.19 -21.99 18.52
N ALA A 66 -6.87 -21.89 18.63
CA ALA A 66 -6.20 -21.27 19.76
C ALA A 66 -6.52 -19.77 19.87
N ALA A 67 -6.56 -19.04 18.76
CA ALA A 67 -6.96 -17.63 18.72
C ALA A 67 -8.38 -17.45 19.26
N ARG A 68 -9.35 -18.25 18.81
CA ARG A 68 -10.74 -18.19 19.32
C ARG A 68 -10.82 -18.45 20.82
N ALA A 69 -9.98 -19.32 21.37
CA ALA A 69 -9.94 -19.61 22.81
C ALA A 69 -9.43 -18.42 23.64
N GLN A 70 -8.73 -17.45 23.03
CA GLN A 70 -8.22 -16.25 23.72
C GLN A 70 -9.28 -15.15 23.90
N CYS A 71 -10.51 -15.34 23.49
CA CYS A 71 -11.59 -14.36 23.64
C CYS A 71 -12.01 -14.10 25.11
N ASN A 72 -11.47 -14.83 26.06
CA ASN A 72 -11.59 -14.52 27.50
C ASN A 72 -10.68 -13.35 27.95
N LYS A 73 -9.58 -13.07 27.19
CA LYS A 73 -8.66 -11.94 27.34
C LYS A 73 -8.36 -11.38 25.94
N PRO A 74 -9.30 -10.68 25.33
CA PRO A 74 -9.16 -10.30 23.94
C PRO A 74 -8.06 -9.26 23.71
N TYR A 75 -7.41 -9.35 22.56
CA TYR A 75 -6.66 -8.24 21.99
C TYR A 75 -7.66 -7.21 21.47
N VAL A 76 -7.63 -6.01 22.03
CA VAL A 76 -8.58 -4.96 21.69
C VAL A 76 -7.96 -4.04 20.65
N ILE A 77 -8.62 -3.91 19.51
CA ILE A 77 -8.30 -2.91 18.51
C ILE A 77 -9.36 -1.81 18.61
N SER A 78 -8.94 -0.62 19.01
CA SER A 78 -9.80 0.57 19.09
C SER A 78 -9.45 1.57 17.99
N LYS A 79 -10.36 2.51 17.73
CA LYS A 79 -10.10 3.61 16.81
C LYS A 79 -9.12 4.59 17.43
N GLY A 80 -8.13 5.01 16.66
CA GLY A 80 -7.17 6.02 17.09
C GLY A 80 -7.71 7.44 16.93
N PRO A 81 -7.12 8.42 17.63
CA PRO A 81 -7.58 9.82 17.61
C PRO A 81 -7.42 10.50 16.24
N SER A 82 -6.48 10.03 15.40
CA SER A 82 -6.25 10.57 14.06
C SER A 82 -6.93 9.76 12.96
N GLY A 83 -7.77 8.78 13.32
CA GLY A 83 -8.55 7.97 12.39
C GLY A 83 -7.87 6.65 12.01
N GLY A 84 -6.75 6.30 12.63
CA GLY A 84 -6.09 4.99 12.54
C GLY A 84 -6.68 3.97 13.52
N VAL A 85 -5.90 2.93 13.81
CA VAL A 85 -6.20 1.88 14.80
C VAL A 85 -5.14 1.83 15.87
N MET A 86 -5.56 1.64 17.13
CA MET A 86 -4.65 1.42 18.24
C MET A 86 -4.24 -0.05 18.27
N MET A 87 -2.97 -0.33 17.96
CA MET A 87 -2.39 -1.67 17.98
C MET A 87 -0.94 -1.62 18.49
N TYR A 88 -0.43 -2.76 18.93
CA TYR A 88 0.96 -2.86 19.37
C TYR A 88 1.88 -3.09 18.16
N LEU A 89 3.00 -2.38 18.12
CA LEU A 89 4.14 -2.74 17.27
C LEU A 89 4.92 -3.91 17.90
N ALA A 90 5.83 -4.50 17.13
CA ALA A 90 6.74 -5.51 17.65
C ALA A 90 7.62 -4.88 18.75
N ASP A 91 7.81 -5.62 19.83
CA ASP A 91 8.65 -5.23 20.96
C ASP A 91 8.24 -3.94 21.71
N GLU A 92 7.08 -3.36 21.38
CA GLU A 92 6.58 -2.17 22.04
C GLU A 92 5.56 -2.52 23.15
N PRO A 93 5.72 -2.00 24.37
CA PRO A 93 4.84 -2.33 25.48
C PRO A 93 3.49 -1.59 25.44
N GLU A 94 3.39 -0.55 24.61
CA GLU A 94 2.21 0.30 24.51
C GLU A 94 1.61 0.27 23.12
N ALA A 95 0.28 0.30 23.04
CA ALA A 95 -0.43 0.42 21.78
C ALA A 95 -0.19 1.81 21.17
N GLN A 96 0.12 1.84 19.88
CA GLN A 96 0.32 3.06 19.11
C GLN A 96 -0.77 3.18 18.04
N GLU A 97 -1.02 4.41 17.58
CA GLU A 97 -1.92 4.61 16.46
C GLU A 97 -1.21 4.24 15.16
N LEU A 98 -1.75 3.23 14.50
CA LEU A 98 -1.29 2.74 13.20
C LEU A 98 -2.31 3.08 12.12
N VAL A 99 -1.83 3.31 10.90
CA VAL A 99 -2.69 3.59 9.75
C VAL A 99 -2.79 2.38 8.84
N VAL A 100 -3.92 2.27 8.16
CA VAL A 100 -4.14 1.27 7.12
C VAL A 100 -3.69 1.86 5.79
N LYS A 101 -2.74 1.20 5.14
CA LYS A 101 -2.05 1.65 3.93
C LYS A 101 -2.24 0.63 2.81
N ALA A 102 -2.16 1.08 1.55
CA ALA A 102 -2.20 0.18 0.40
C ALA A 102 -1.09 0.51 -0.59
N ALA A 103 -0.45 -0.54 -1.10
CA ALA A 103 0.47 -0.48 -2.22
C ALA A 103 0.48 -1.82 -2.96
N ASP A 104 0.62 -1.80 -4.27
CA ASP A 104 0.77 -3.00 -5.13
C ASP A 104 -0.31 -4.07 -4.91
N GLY A 105 -1.56 -3.62 -4.66
CA GLY A 105 -2.69 -4.50 -4.41
C GLY A 105 -2.71 -5.15 -3.02
N LYS A 106 -1.78 -4.80 -2.14
CA LYS A 106 -1.67 -5.28 -0.77
C LYS A 106 -2.13 -4.23 0.22
N THR A 107 -2.56 -4.69 1.40
CA THR A 107 -2.94 -3.84 2.54
C THR A 107 -1.95 -4.04 3.68
N TYR A 108 -1.51 -2.93 4.26
CA TYR A 108 -0.56 -2.89 5.37
C TYR A 108 -1.13 -2.11 6.55
N ILE A 109 -0.69 -2.46 7.76
CA ILE A 109 -1.00 -1.74 9.01
C ILE A 109 0.32 -1.40 9.67
N GLY A 110 0.58 -0.12 9.90
CA GLY A 110 1.82 0.33 10.51
C GLY A 110 1.87 1.83 10.76
N PRO A 111 3.00 2.37 11.24
CA PRO A 111 3.15 3.79 11.53
C PRO A 111 2.89 4.68 10.30
N ALA A 112 2.29 5.85 10.52
CA ALA A 112 2.05 6.81 9.44
C ALA A 112 3.37 7.39 8.86
N SER A 113 4.45 7.34 9.61
CA SER A 113 5.78 7.78 9.18
C SER A 113 6.43 6.88 8.13
N ASP A 114 6.05 5.60 8.10
CA ASP A 114 6.62 4.63 7.18
C ASP A 114 5.81 4.54 5.88
N PRO A 115 6.47 4.33 4.73
CA PRO A 115 5.77 4.02 3.49
C PRO A 115 5.06 2.66 3.59
N PRO A 116 4.01 2.39 2.76
CA PRO A 116 3.39 1.07 2.70
C PRO A 116 4.41 -0.02 2.40
N GLY A 117 4.41 -1.08 3.21
CA GLY A 117 5.40 -2.16 3.13
C GLY A 117 6.73 -1.86 3.82
N GLY A 118 6.79 -0.83 4.66
CA GLY A 118 7.94 -0.54 5.52
C GLY A 118 8.18 -1.62 6.57
N GLN A 119 9.38 -1.64 7.17
CA GLN A 119 9.77 -2.70 8.11
C GLN A 119 8.91 -2.81 9.36
N LEU A 120 8.33 -1.68 9.82
CA LEU A 120 7.41 -1.67 10.97
C LEU A 120 5.97 -2.03 10.61
N ASP A 121 5.70 -2.27 9.34
CA ASP A 121 4.39 -2.69 8.88
C ASP A 121 4.14 -4.17 9.07
N ARG A 122 2.87 -4.51 9.16
CA ARG A 122 2.36 -5.86 8.93
C ARG A 122 1.45 -5.87 7.71
N GLU A 123 1.67 -6.83 6.81
CA GLU A 123 0.78 -7.10 5.68
C GLU A 123 -0.47 -7.82 6.18
N VAL A 124 -1.64 -7.41 5.71
CA VAL A 124 -2.88 -8.16 5.89
C VAL A 124 -2.92 -9.23 4.80
N VAL A 125 -2.61 -10.47 5.17
CA VAL A 125 -2.53 -11.61 4.25
C VAL A 125 -3.92 -12.10 3.83
N SER A 126 -4.85 -12.09 4.79
CA SER A 126 -6.25 -12.41 4.54
C SER A 126 -7.16 -11.69 5.53
N PHE A 127 -8.38 -11.40 5.11
CA PHE A 127 -9.40 -10.79 5.94
C PHE A 127 -10.78 -11.32 5.55
N ASP A 128 -11.54 -11.71 6.56
CA ASP A 128 -12.98 -11.86 6.50
C ASP A 128 -13.63 -11.32 7.79
N ASN A 129 -14.95 -11.32 7.87
CA ASN A 129 -15.66 -10.75 9.02
C ASN A 129 -15.40 -11.50 10.34
N SER A 130 -14.93 -12.73 10.30
CA SER A 130 -14.69 -13.58 11.46
C SER A 130 -13.22 -13.68 11.85
N GLU A 131 -12.32 -13.40 10.91
CA GLU A 131 -10.89 -13.59 11.10
C GLU A 131 -10.07 -12.68 10.17
N PHE A 132 -8.90 -12.27 10.63
CA PHE A 132 -7.86 -11.76 9.73
C PHE A 132 -6.49 -12.27 10.13
N VAL A 133 -5.62 -12.38 9.12
CA VAL A 133 -4.27 -12.88 9.27
C VAL A 133 -3.30 -11.81 8.85
N THR A 134 -2.26 -11.57 9.67
CA THR A 134 -1.21 -10.62 9.34
C THR A 134 0.17 -11.26 9.45
N GLN A 135 1.09 -10.74 8.66
CA GLN A 135 2.50 -11.09 8.73
C GLN A 135 3.33 -9.81 8.75
N TRP A 136 4.33 -9.75 9.60
CA TRP A 136 5.27 -8.64 9.62
C TRP A 136 6.06 -8.56 8.31
N VAL A 137 6.39 -7.34 7.87
CA VAL A 137 7.23 -7.14 6.69
C VAL A 137 8.69 -7.46 7.01
N ASP A 138 9.14 -7.12 8.22
CA ASP A 138 10.48 -7.44 8.69
C ASP A 138 10.62 -8.95 8.95
N PRO A 139 11.52 -9.66 8.23
CA PRO A 139 11.72 -11.10 8.39
C PRO A 139 12.27 -11.50 9.77
N GLU A 140 12.98 -10.63 10.47
CA GLU A 140 13.45 -10.90 11.84
C GLU A 140 12.28 -10.91 12.81
N VAL A 141 11.32 -10.01 12.63
CA VAL A 141 10.09 -9.95 13.41
C VAL A 141 9.21 -11.16 13.11
N VAL A 142 9.08 -11.55 11.83
CA VAL A 142 8.40 -12.80 11.43
C VAL A 142 9.04 -14.01 12.11
N SER A 143 10.35 -14.09 12.14
CA SER A 143 11.09 -15.19 12.78
C SER A 143 10.76 -15.32 14.27
N ARG A 144 10.51 -14.21 14.97
CA ARG A 144 10.19 -14.20 16.40
C ARG A 144 8.71 -14.41 16.70
N TYR A 145 7.83 -13.74 15.95
CA TYR A 145 6.40 -13.69 16.25
C TYR A 145 5.55 -14.58 15.34
N GLY A 146 6.08 -15.01 14.19
CA GLY A 146 5.33 -15.80 13.22
C GLY A 146 4.26 -15.01 12.48
N THR A 147 3.38 -15.75 11.83
CA THR A 147 2.17 -15.23 11.19
C THR A 147 1.05 -15.17 12.24
N MET A 148 0.43 -14.01 12.38
CA MET A 148 -0.55 -13.73 13.43
C MET A 148 -1.98 -13.93 12.94
N VAL A 149 -2.78 -14.64 13.71
CA VAL A 149 -4.20 -14.90 13.45
C VAL A 149 -5.02 -14.14 14.48
N PHE A 150 -5.93 -13.30 14.00
CA PHE A 150 -6.89 -12.55 14.80
C PHE A 150 -8.28 -13.12 14.53
N ALA A 151 -8.85 -13.85 15.50
CA ALA A 151 -10.21 -14.38 15.42
C ALA A 151 -11.19 -13.44 16.14
N ARG A 152 -12.26 -13.01 15.47
CA ARG A 152 -13.23 -12.08 16.05
C ARG A 152 -13.97 -12.70 17.25
N CYS A 153 -13.93 -12.00 18.36
CA CYS A 153 -14.68 -12.41 19.54
C CYS A 153 -16.14 -11.97 19.42
N MET A 154 -17.04 -12.90 19.59
CA MET A 154 -18.47 -12.61 19.62
C MET A 154 -18.83 -11.85 20.90
N PRO A 155 -19.74 -10.87 20.84
CA PRO A 155 -20.30 -10.28 22.06
C PRO A 155 -20.91 -11.36 22.94
N LYS A 156 -20.66 -11.30 24.25
CA LYS A 156 -21.32 -12.16 25.23
C LYS A 156 -22.73 -11.68 25.47
#